data_c021b8800cb06e3aae44cc50ce83deb9
#
_entry.id   c021b8800cb06e3aae44cc50ce83deb9
#
_cell.length_a   1.000
_cell.length_b   1.000
_cell.length_c   1.000
_cell.angle_alpha   90.00
_cell.angle_beta   90.00
_cell.angle_gamma   90.00
#
_symmetry.space_group_name_H-M   'P 1'
#
loop_
_entity.id
_entity.type
_entity.pdbx_description
1 polymer ?
#
loop_
_entity_poly.entity_id
_entity_poly.type
_entity_poly.pdbx_seq_one_letter_code
_entity_poly.pdbx_strand_id
1 'polypeptide(L)'
;FLSQVDPIDGKFKTNESTTQVHWRTLPFYERVALVRIQDPAWTPHNLVAYYLTDQGALYRLNGLSAPIHDVNAKAPIKVTDENVIEYLKFFCFFVRGEEGPFLIAEDSNDQYIPTEMDDNTRSVIEGTVRPATFEGKNENGHYLCDAVVFYSNALFIANFAVEPTGMIQMLDDDPIAADLPVSVEAPIS
;
A
#
# COMPACT_ATOMS: atom_id res chain seq x y z
N PHE A 1 -14.26 7.54 18.98
CA PHE A 1 -13.60 7.02 17.79
C PHE A 1 -14.49 5.96 17.10
N LEU A 2 -14.83 4.84 17.74
CA LEU A 2 -15.63 3.77 17.12
C LEU A 2 -16.99 4.25 16.62
N SER A 3 -17.66 5.13 17.35
CA SER A 3 -18.92 5.76 16.91
C SER A 3 -18.82 6.60 15.64
N GLN A 4 -17.61 6.97 15.23
CA GLN A 4 -17.37 7.67 13.96
C GLN A 4 -17.09 6.70 12.82
N VAL A 5 -16.63 5.48 13.11
CA VAL A 5 -16.35 4.43 12.13
C VAL A 5 -17.65 3.83 11.58
N ASP A 6 -18.61 3.52 12.43
CA ASP A 6 -19.88 2.91 12.06
C ASP A 6 -20.66 3.66 10.95
N PRO A 7 -20.75 5.00 10.97
CA PRO A 7 -21.40 5.76 9.89
C PRO A 7 -20.66 5.69 8.55
N ILE A 8 -19.33 5.59 8.59
CA ILE A 8 -18.49 5.51 7.39
C ILE A 8 -18.62 4.12 6.76
N ASP A 9 -18.72 3.10 7.62
CA ASP A 9 -18.71 1.69 7.28
C ASP A 9 -19.94 0.94 7.77
N GLY A 10 -21.12 1.36 7.35
CA GLY A 10 -22.39 0.82 7.82
C GLY A 10 -22.57 -0.71 7.67
N LYS A 11 -21.65 -1.40 6.94
CA LYS A 11 -21.60 -2.86 6.85
C LYS A 11 -20.81 -3.50 8.00
N PHE A 12 -19.91 -2.74 8.65
CA PHE A 12 -18.96 -3.25 9.65
C PHE A 12 -19.21 -2.55 10.98
N LYS A 13 -20.24 -3.03 11.67
CA LYS A 13 -20.57 -2.50 12.99
C LYS A 13 -19.45 -2.79 13.97
N THR A 14 -19.05 -1.77 14.70
CA THR A 14 -18.07 -1.87 15.77
C THR A 14 -18.73 -2.20 17.10
N ASN A 15 -17.98 -2.85 17.98
CA ASN A 15 -18.38 -3.18 19.34
C ASN A 15 -17.22 -2.87 20.30
N GLU A 16 -17.44 -2.02 21.28
CA GLU A 16 -16.41 -1.58 22.24
C GLU A 16 -15.71 -2.73 22.99
N SER A 17 -16.38 -3.88 23.12
CA SER A 17 -15.85 -5.04 23.82
C SER A 17 -15.03 -5.98 22.94
N THR A 18 -15.21 -5.97 21.61
CA THR A 18 -14.61 -6.95 20.70
C THR A 18 -13.78 -6.33 19.61
N THR A 19 -14.08 -5.09 19.19
CA THR A 19 -13.36 -4.40 18.14
C THR A 19 -11.94 -4.05 18.56
N GLN A 20 -10.97 -4.53 17.79
CA GLN A 20 -9.55 -4.23 18.00
C GLN A 20 -9.15 -3.03 17.15
N VAL A 21 -8.44 -2.09 17.76
CA VAL A 21 -7.94 -0.87 17.12
C VAL A 21 -6.44 -0.78 17.32
N HIS A 22 -5.70 -0.68 16.24
CA HIS A 22 -4.25 -0.50 16.24
C HIS A 22 -3.87 0.80 15.54
N TRP A 23 -2.97 1.54 16.13
CA TRP A 23 -2.48 2.82 15.62
C TRP A 23 -1.01 2.74 15.23
N ARG A 24 -0.66 3.37 14.13
CA ARG A 24 0.73 3.50 13.69
C ARG A 24 0.98 4.91 13.16
N THR A 25 2.07 5.52 13.61
CA THR A 25 2.60 6.74 12.98
C THR A 25 3.21 6.41 11.64
N LEU A 26 3.19 7.37 10.72
CA LEU A 26 3.75 7.24 9.39
C LEU A 26 4.88 8.29 9.25
N PRO A 27 6.09 7.91 8.82
CA PRO A 27 7.26 8.81 8.88
C PRO A 27 7.17 10.01 7.94
N PHE A 28 6.27 9.96 6.97
CA PHE A 28 5.98 11.02 6.02
C PHE A 28 4.83 11.95 6.44
N TYR A 29 4.29 11.79 7.66
CA TYR A 29 3.33 12.69 8.26
C TYR A 29 3.75 13.12 9.66
N GLU A 30 3.46 14.37 10.04
CA GLU A 30 3.70 14.84 11.40
C GLU A 30 2.60 14.46 12.39
N ARG A 31 1.35 14.45 11.93
CA ARG A 31 0.19 14.32 12.83
C ARG A 31 -0.85 13.30 12.37
N VAL A 32 -0.72 12.78 11.15
CA VAL A 32 -1.62 11.75 10.63
C VAL A 32 -1.15 10.39 11.11
N ALA A 33 -2.07 9.57 11.58
CA ALA A 33 -1.81 8.17 11.92
C ALA A 33 -2.62 7.23 11.06
N LEU A 34 -2.04 6.07 10.78
CA LEU A 34 -2.75 4.92 10.20
C LEU A 34 -3.43 4.15 11.31
N VAL A 35 -4.72 3.88 11.13
CA VAL A 35 -5.53 3.09 12.06
C VAL A 35 -5.99 1.83 11.35
N ARG A 36 -5.77 0.69 11.98
CA ARG A 36 -6.24 -0.62 11.56
C ARG A 36 -7.32 -1.07 12.53
N ILE A 37 -8.47 -1.47 12.01
CA ILE A 37 -9.61 -1.93 12.78
C ILE A 37 -10.01 -3.31 12.30
N GLN A 38 -10.31 -4.20 13.23
CA GLN A 38 -10.87 -5.51 12.96
C GLN A 38 -11.81 -5.92 14.08
N ASP A 39 -12.83 -6.72 13.75
CA ASP A 39 -13.75 -7.29 14.73
C ASP A 39 -14.01 -8.76 14.38
N PRO A 40 -13.99 -9.68 15.38
CA PRO A 40 -14.28 -11.11 15.15
C PRO A 40 -15.68 -11.40 14.59
N ALA A 41 -16.63 -10.47 14.76
CA ALA A 41 -17.98 -10.59 14.24
C ALA A 41 -18.08 -10.25 12.73
N TRP A 42 -17.05 -9.66 12.15
CA TRP A 42 -17.06 -9.33 10.73
C TRP A 42 -16.90 -10.58 9.86
N THR A 43 -17.47 -10.54 8.65
CA THR A 43 -17.41 -11.63 7.69
C THR A 43 -16.83 -11.12 6.37
N PRO A 44 -15.74 -11.72 5.85
CA PRO A 44 -14.97 -12.83 6.43
C PRO A 44 -14.18 -12.43 7.70
N HIS A 45 -13.81 -13.41 8.54
CA HIS A 45 -13.15 -13.14 9.84
C HIS A 45 -11.78 -12.44 9.76
N ASN A 46 -11.14 -12.46 8.59
CA ASN A 46 -9.88 -11.77 8.33
C ASN A 46 -10.06 -10.35 7.79
N LEU A 47 -11.30 -9.87 7.75
CA LEU A 47 -11.61 -8.55 7.26
C LEU A 47 -10.98 -7.48 8.15
N VAL A 48 -10.33 -6.51 7.52
CA VAL A 48 -9.65 -5.41 8.18
C VAL A 48 -10.03 -4.11 7.49
N ALA A 49 -10.40 -3.10 8.27
CA ALA A 49 -10.63 -1.75 7.77
C ALA A 49 -9.45 -0.83 8.15
N TYR A 50 -9.02 0.00 7.22
CA TYR A 50 -7.94 0.95 7.42
C TYR A 50 -8.43 2.38 7.25
N TYR A 51 -7.92 3.27 8.10
CA TYR A 51 -8.23 4.70 8.05
C TYR A 51 -6.95 5.51 8.26
N LEU A 52 -6.89 6.66 7.61
CA LEU A 52 -6.02 7.73 8.04
C LEU A 52 -6.82 8.63 9.00
N THR A 53 -6.18 9.11 10.05
CA THR A 53 -6.81 10.06 10.98
C THR A 53 -5.97 11.31 11.14
N ASP A 54 -6.62 12.46 11.04
CA ASP A 54 -6.05 13.78 11.29
C ASP A 54 -6.99 14.60 12.16
N GLN A 55 -6.53 15.00 13.36
CA GLN A 55 -7.27 15.85 14.29
C GLN A 55 -8.72 15.39 14.55
N GLY A 56 -8.95 14.08 14.63
CA GLY A 56 -10.26 13.48 14.86
C GLY A 56 -11.09 13.22 13.60
N ALA A 57 -10.67 13.70 12.43
CA ALA A 57 -11.27 13.28 11.15
C ALA A 57 -10.75 11.90 10.76
N LEU A 58 -11.62 11.10 10.12
CA LEU A 58 -11.30 9.76 9.63
C LEU A 58 -11.47 9.72 8.11
N TYR A 59 -10.48 9.16 7.44
CA TYR A 59 -10.45 8.95 5.98
C TYR A 59 -10.26 7.48 5.70
N ARG A 60 -11.28 6.83 5.19
CA ARG A 60 -11.22 5.42 4.88
C ARG A 60 -10.32 5.14 3.69
N LEU A 61 -9.40 4.18 3.84
CA LEU A 61 -8.60 3.64 2.76
C LEU A 61 -9.37 2.48 2.11
N ASN A 62 -9.99 2.78 0.99
CA ASN A 62 -10.96 1.92 0.29
C ASN A 62 -10.46 1.42 -1.09
N GLY A 63 -9.17 1.51 -1.33
CA GLY A 63 -8.56 1.17 -2.61
C GLY A 63 -8.41 2.34 -3.59
N LEU A 64 -9.08 3.47 -3.33
CA LEU A 64 -8.94 4.69 -4.14
C LEU A 64 -7.81 5.58 -3.60
N SER A 65 -7.16 6.33 -4.46
CA SER A 65 -6.13 7.30 -4.07
C SER A 65 -6.71 8.58 -3.43
N ALA A 66 -7.97 8.89 -3.73
CA ALA A 66 -8.63 10.12 -3.27
C ALA A 66 -8.54 10.35 -1.75
N PRO A 67 -8.80 9.38 -0.85
CA PRO A 67 -8.67 9.59 0.59
C PRO A 67 -7.26 10.01 1.02
N ILE A 68 -6.22 9.48 0.36
CA ILE A 68 -4.81 9.83 0.64
C ILE A 68 -4.55 11.27 0.20
N HIS A 69 -4.98 11.65 -1.00
CA HIS A 69 -4.82 13.01 -1.51
C HIS A 69 -5.63 14.04 -0.71
N ASP A 70 -6.81 13.69 -0.25
CA ASP A 70 -7.62 14.54 0.63
C ASP A 70 -6.92 14.82 1.97
N VAL A 71 -6.25 13.82 2.53
CA VAL A 71 -5.43 13.99 3.73
C VAL A 71 -4.20 14.85 3.43
N ASN A 72 -3.48 14.58 2.34
CA ASN A 72 -2.30 15.33 1.94
C ASN A 72 -2.59 16.83 1.75
N ALA A 73 -3.78 17.18 1.25
CA ALA A 73 -4.21 18.56 1.09
C ALA A 73 -4.47 19.29 2.42
N LYS A 74 -4.88 18.57 3.47
CA LYS A 74 -5.26 19.13 4.79
C LYS A 74 -4.14 19.03 5.82
N ALA A 75 -3.38 17.96 5.77
CA ALA A 75 -2.21 17.68 6.60
C ALA A 75 -1.02 17.42 5.69
N PRO A 76 -0.26 18.45 5.29
CA PRO A 76 0.77 18.31 4.28
C PRO A 76 1.73 17.18 4.56
N ILE A 77 1.94 16.36 3.55
CA ILE A 77 2.89 15.27 3.57
C ILE A 77 4.33 15.84 3.53
N LYS A 78 5.25 15.16 4.20
CA LYS A 78 6.69 15.48 4.19
C LYS A 78 7.48 14.32 3.59
N VAL A 79 7.47 14.23 2.27
CA VAL A 79 8.33 13.28 1.56
C VAL A 79 9.76 13.79 1.58
N THR A 80 10.69 12.91 1.93
CA THR A 80 12.15 13.15 1.95
C THR A 80 12.87 11.98 1.28
N ASP A 81 14.16 12.15 1.03
CA ASP A 81 15.03 11.11 0.46
C ASP A 81 15.03 9.84 1.35
N GLU A 82 14.86 10.00 2.68
CA GLU A 82 14.89 8.91 3.64
C GLU A 82 13.54 8.16 3.77
N ASN A 83 12.42 8.79 3.43
CA ASN A 83 11.10 8.21 3.67
C ASN A 83 10.27 7.96 2.41
N VAL A 84 10.75 8.36 1.23
CA VAL A 84 10.02 8.24 -0.03
C VAL A 84 9.66 6.78 -0.37
N ILE A 85 10.55 5.83 -0.08
CA ILE A 85 10.29 4.41 -0.31
C ILE A 85 9.19 3.90 0.61
N GLU A 86 9.17 4.33 1.88
CA GLU A 86 8.07 3.95 2.79
C GLU A 86 6.73 4.55 2.35
N TYR A 87 6.75 5.78 1.81
CA TYR A 87 5.55 6.38 1.24
C TYR A 87 5.08 5.64 -0.02
N LEU A 88 6.00 5.31 -0.93
CA LEU A 88 5.68 4.52 -2.13
C LEU A 88 5.04 3.18 -1.76
N LYS A 89 5.63 2.44 -0.82
CA LYS A 89 5.08 1.16 -0.32
C LYS A 89 3.69 1.33 0.31
N PHE A 90 3.51 2.38 1.10
CA PHE A 90 2.21 2.71 1.69
C PHE A 90 1.17 2.98 0.60
N PHE A 91 1.48 3.84 -0.36
CA PHE A 91 0.56 4.20 -1.43
C PHE A 91 0.19 2.99 -2.29
N CYS A 92 1.17 2.24 -2.75
CA CYS A 92 0.98 1.04 -3.58
C CYS A 92 0.17 -0.06 -2.87
N PHE A 93 0.31 -0.20 -1.56
CA PHE A 93 -0.48 -1.15 -0.78
C PHE A 93 -1.96 -0.74 -0.66
N PHE A 94 -2.24 0.56 -0.48
CA PHE A 94 -3.60 1.04 -0.24
C PHE A 94 -4.34 1.48 -1.50
N VAL A 95 -3.64 1.84 -2.57
CA VAL A 95 -4.26 2.19 -3.86
C VAL A 95 -4.27 0.96 -4.75
N ARG A 96 -5.44 0.67 -5.34
CA ARG A 96 -5.66 -0.55 -6.11
C ARG A 96 -5.96 -0.23 -7.56
N GLY A 97 -5.40 -1.04 -8.45
CA GLY A 97 -5.85 -1.17 -9.82
C GLY A 97 -7.11 -2.06 -9.93
N GLU A 98 -7.53 -2.33 -11.13
CA GLU A 98 -8.71 -3.18 -11.40
C GLU A 98 -8.54 -4.62 -10.86
N GLU A 99 -7.29 -5.13 -10.84
CA GLU A 99 -6.96 -6.49 -10.44
C GLU A 99 -6.34 -6.60 -9.03
N GLY A 100 -6.35 -5.52 -8.24
CA GLY A 100 -5.89 -5.55 -6.86
C GLY A 100 -4.81 -4.52 -6.51
N PRO A 101 -4.12 -4.71 -5.38
CA PRO A 101 -3.06 -3.81 -4.93
C PRO A 101 -1.77 -3.99 -5.73
N PHE A 102 -0.96 -2.95 -5.77
CA PHE A 102 0.41 -2.99 -6.26
C PHE A 102 1.33 -3.32 -5.08
N LEU A 103 1.73 -4.57 -4.93
CA LEU A 103 2.53 -5.01 -3.79
C LEU A 103 4.02 -4.92 -4.12
N ILE A 104 4.76 -4.10 -3.41
CA ILE A 104 6.21 -4.01 -3.58
C ILE A 104 6.85 -5.21 -2.89
N ALA A 105 7.53 -6.05 -3.68
CA ALA A 105 8.29 -7.20 -3.22
C ALA A 105 9.76 -6.82 -3.08
N GLU A 106 10.36 -7.09 -1.92
CA GLU A 106 11.74 -6.71 -1.60
C GLU A 106 12.68 -7.91 -1.41
N ASP A 107 12.12 -9.10 -1.27
CA ASP A 107 12.83 -10.36 -1.12
C ASP A 107 12.14 -11.46 -1.93
N SER A 108 12.88 -12.39 -2.49
CA SER A 108 12.34 -13.52 -3.26
C SER A 108 11.47 -14.47 -2.42
N ASN A 109 11.55 -14.41 -1.10
CA ASN A 109 10.71 -15.14 -0.16
C ASN A 109 9.59 -14.29 0.43
N ASP A 110 9.34 -13.10 -0.13
CA ASP A 110 8.24 -12.25 0.31
C ASP A 110 6.91 -13.01 0.22
N GLN A 111 6.04 -12.79 1.20
CA GLN A 111 4.72 -13.45 1.29
C GLN A 111 3.84 -13.27 0.04
N TYR A 112 4.13 -12.28 -0.79
CA TYR A 112 3.41 -12.01 -2.04
C TYR A 112 3.88 -12.89 -3.20
N ILE A 113 5.06 -13.50 -3.09
CA ILE A 113 5.65 -14.32 -4.13
C ILE A 113 5.22 -15.78 -3.92
N PRO A 114 4.62 -16.43 -4.92
CA PRO A 114 4.21 -17.81 -4.82
C PRO A 114 5.39 -18.74 -4.52
N THR A 115 5.16 -19.74 -3.71
CA THR A 115 6.15 -20.79 -3.44
C THR A 115 6.14 -21.91 -4.48
N GLU A 116 5.00 -22.08 -5.18
CA GLU A 116 4.84 -23.11 -6.20
C GLU A 116 5.05 -22.50 -7.59
N MET A 117 6.20 -22.77 -8.18
CA MET A 117 6.58 -22.34 -9.52
C MET A 117 7.67 -23.27 -10.08
N ASP A 118 7.89 -23.24 -11.39
CA ASP A 118 8.99 -23.97 -12.01
C ASP A 118 10.37 -23.36 -11.64
N ASP A 119 11.43 -24.17 -11.75
CA ASP A 119 12.78 -23.79 -11.33
C ASP A 119 13.35 -22.61 -12.14
N ASN A 120 12.96 -22.46 -13.41
CA ASN A 120 13.42 -21.35 -14.23
C ASN A 120 12.79 -20.02 -13.77
N THR A 121 11.50 -20.01 -13.57
CA THR A 121 10.76 -18.84 -13.03
C THR A 121 11.32 -18.46 -11.64
N ARG A 122 11.53 -19.44 -10.77
CA ARG A 122 12.15 -19.21 -9.47
C ARG A 122 13.53 -18.54 -9.58
N SER A 123 14.38 -19.06 -10.45
CA SER A 123 15.73 -18.52 -10.66
C SER A 123 15.71 -17.07 -11.17
N VAL A 124 14.75 -16.73 -12.05
CA VAL A 124 14.57 -15.36 -12.54
C VAL A 124 14.13 -14.44 -11.41
N ILE A 125 13.19 -14.86 -10.59
CA ILE A 125 12.69 -14.09 -9.45
C ILE A 125 13.80 -13.85 -8.42
N GLU A 126 14.53 -14.91 -8.03
CA GLU A 126 15.66 -14.82 -7.10
C GLU A 126 16.79 -13.92 -7.60
N GLY A 127 17.00 -13.86 -8.91
CA GLY A 127 18.01 -13.00 -9.53
C GLY A 127 17.56 -11.54 -9.73
N THR A 128 16.27 -11.25 -9.59
CA THR A 128 15.72 -9.94 -9.96
C THR A 128 15.09 -9.20 -8.79
N VAL A 129 14.44 -9.91 -7.86
CA VAL A 129 13.76 -9.27 -6.71
C VAL A 129 14.80 -8.66 -5.78
N ARG A 130 14.62 -7.38 -5.47
CA ARG A 130 15.50 -6.60 -4.62
C ARG A 130 14.72 -5.51 -3.90
N PRO A 131 15.27 -4.96 -2.80
CA PRO A 131 14.66 -3.83 -2.12
C PRO A 131 14.41 -2.65 -3.06
N ALA A 132 13.31 -1.96 -2.86
CA ALA A 132 13.01 -0.71 -3.58
C ALA A 132 14.05 0.35 -3.25
N THR A 133 14.43 1.16 -4.25
CA THR A 133 15.50 2.16 -4.13
C THR A 133 15.03 3.55 -4.57
N PHE A 134 15.60 4.56 -3.91
CA PHE A 134 15.50 5.96 -4.31
C PHE A 134 16.70 6.29 -5.21
N GLU A 135 16.44 6.70 -6.45
CA GLU A 135 17.44 6.90 -7.51
C GLU A 135 17.84 8.39 -7.68
N GLY A 136 17.27 9.29 -6.87
CA GLY A 136 17.49 10.70 -7.01
C GLY A 136 16.24 11.47 -7.41
N LYS A 137 16.41 12.75 -7.79
CA LYS A 137 15.30 13.61 -8.21
C LYS A 137 15.44 14.01 -9.67
N ASN A 138 14.31 14.11 -10.36
CA ASN A 138 14.28 14.68 -11.70
C ASN A 138 14.33 16.23 -11.68
N GLU A 139 14.33 16.85 -12.85
CA GLU A 139 14.39 18.31 -13.03
C GLU A 139 13.21 19.05 -12.37
N ASN A 140 12.09 18.37 -12.16
CA ASN A 140 10.90 18.93 -11.50
C ASN A 140 10.94 18.74 -9.97
N GLY A 141 11.99 18.12 -9.42
CA GLY A 141 12.11 17.82 -8.00
C GLY A 141 11.29 16.60 -7.53
N HIS A 142 10.76 15.78 -8.46
CA HIS A 142 10.08 14.55 -8.13
C HIS A 142 11.10 13.47 -7.79
N TYR A 143 10.82 12.68 -6.77
CA TYR A 143 11.65 11.57 -6.33
C TYR A 143 11.49 10.38 -7.28
N LEU A 144 12.58 9.94 -7.89
CA LEU A 144 12.60 8.77 -8.76
C LEU A 144 12.88 7.53 -7.92
N CYS A 145 12.04 6.51 -8.08
CA CYS A 145 12.15 5.27 -7.34
C CYS A 145 12.07 4.07 -8.28
N ASP A 146 12.86 3.03 -7.99
CA ASP A 146 12.79 1.72 -8.64
C ASP A 146 12.26 0.70 -7.64
N ALA A 147 11.36 -0.17 -8.08
CA ALA A 147 10.79 -1.21 -7.24
C ALA A 147 10.36 -2.43 -8.05
N VAL A 148 10.39 -3.61 -7.43
CA VAL A 148 9.75 -4.80 -7.95
C VAL A 148 8.31 -4.85 -7.44
N VAL A 149 7.35 -4.91 -8.35
CA VAL A 149 5.93 -4.87 -8.05
C VAL A 149 5.27 -6.19 -8.42
N PHE A 150 4.57 -6.79 -7.47
CA PHE A 150 3.63 -7.87 -7.74
C PHE A 150 2.23 -7.27 -7.94
N TYR A 151 1.65 -7.48 -9.10
CA TYR A 151 0.30 -7.04 -9.44
C TYR A 151 -0.44 -8.13 -10.18
N SER A 152 -1.67 -8.45 -9.75
CA SER A 152 -2.43 -9.58 -10.28
C SER A 152 -1.68 -10.91 -10.11
N ASN A 153 -1.20 -11.49 -11.19
CA ASN A 153 -0.42 -12.74 -11.24
C ASN A 153 0.97 -12.55 -11.88
N ALA A 154 1.50 -11.33 -11.85
CA ALA A 154 2.75 -11.01 -12.51
C ALA A 154 3.69 -10.15 -11.65
N LEU A 155 4.98 -10.24 -11.91
CA LEU A 155 6.03 -9.42 -11.33
C LEU A 155 6.63 -8.50 -12.40
N PHE A 156 6.86 -7.26 -12.02
CA PHE A 156 7.43 -6.21 -12.86
C PHE A 156 8.54 -5.47 -12.12
N ILE A 157 9.56 -5.02 -12.84
CA ILE A 157 10.38 -3.90 -12.38
C ILE A 157 9.65 -2.63 -12.81
N ALA A 158 9.38 -1.73 -11.87
CA ALA A 158 8.65 -0.51 -12.17
C ALA A 158 9.40 0.72 -11.67
N ASN A 159 9.39 1.77 -12.48
CA ASN A 159 9.96 3.07 -12.18
C ASN A 159 8.84 4.05 -11.83
N PHE A 160 9.00 4.76 -10.73
CA PHE A 160 8.02 5.71 -10.21
C PHE A 160 8.61 7.11 -10.09
N ALA A 161 7.75 8.11 -10.31
CA ALA A 161 7.99 9.48 -9.87
C ALA A 161 7.02 9.82 -8.74
N VAL A 162 7.55 10.19 -7.58
CA VAL A 162 6.80 10.64 -6.41
C VAL A 162 6.96 12.14 -6.27
N GLU A 163 5.85 12.88 -6.36
CA GLU A 163 5.86 14.32 -6.15
C GLU A 163 5.94 14.67 -4.66
N PRO A 164 6.49 15.85 -4.31
CA PRO A 164 6.43 16.35 -2.93
C PRO A 164 5.01 16.45 -2.35
N THR A 165 4.00 16.55 -3.20
CA THR A 165 2.57 16.55 -2.85
C THR A 165 2.01 15.17 -2.48
N GLY A 166 2.78 14.12 -2.75
CA GLY A 166 2.37 12.74 -2.58
C GLY A 166 1.63 12.14 -3.78
N MET A 167 1.57 12.84 -4.92
CA MET A 167 1.14 12.25 -6.18
C MET A 167 2.20 11.26 -6.65
N ILE A 168 1.77 10.09 -7.13
CA ILE A 168 2.67 9.06 -7.67
C ILE A 168 2.27 8.77 -9.12
N GLN A 169 3.27 8.72 -9.96
CA GLN A 169 3.16 8.30 -11.34
C GLN A 169 4.10 7.11 -11.60
N MET A 170 3.58 6.03 -12.17
CA MET A 170 4.42 4.98 -12.76
C MET A 170 4.90 5.50 -14.12
N LEU A 171 6.19 5.52 -14.31
CA LEU A 171 6.84 6.05 -15.52
C LEU A 171 7.03 4.97 -16.56
N ASP A 172 7.44 3.79 -16.12
CA ASP A 172 7.74 2.63 -16.96
C ASP A 172 7.63 1.35 -16.13
N ASP A 173 7.41 0.22 -16.81
CA ASP A 173 7.40 -1.10 -16.22
C ASP A 173 7.93 -2.17 -17.18
N ASP A 174 8.78 -3.06 -16.67
CA ASP A 174 9.34 -4.20 -17.39
C ASP A 174 8.89 -5.51 -16.73
N PRO A 175 8.21 -6.43 -17.46
CA PRO A 175 7.77 -7.70 -16.89
C PRO A 175 8.96 -8.63 -16.56
N ILE A 176 8.94 -9.22 -15.36
CA ILE A 176 9.91 -10.23 -14.90
C ILE A 176 9.34 -11.62 -15.10
N ALA A 177 8.11 -11.84 -14.61
CA ALA A 177 7.41 -13.11 -14.66
C ALA A 177 5.90 -12.87 -14.76
N ALA A 178 5.21 -13.69 -15.53
CA ALA A 178 3.77 -13.65 -15.68
C ALA A 178 3.18 -15.04 -15.46
N ASP A 179 1.85 -15.10 -15.41
CA ASP A 179 1.08 -16.34 -15.19
C ASP A 179 1.50 -17.10 -13.91
N LEU A 180 1.86 -16.35 -12.88
CA LEU A 180 2.17 -16.90 -11.56
C LEU A 180 0.91 -17.48 -10.90
N PRO A 181 1.01 -18.60 -10.15
CA PRO A 181 -0.15 -19.41 -9.75
C PRO A 181 -1.04 -18.78 -8.66
N VAL A 182 -0.83 -17.52 -8.27
CA VAL A 182 -1.54 -16.91 -7.13
C VAL A 182 -2.21 -15.60 -7.51
N SER A 183 -3.48 -15.51 -7.17
CA SER A 183 -4.14 -14.22 -6.98
C SER A 183 -3.90 -13.73 -5.56
N VAL A 184 -3.32 -12.55 -5.38
CA VAL A 184 -3.18 -11.95 -4.06
C VAL A 184 -4.53 -11.38 -3.63
N GLU A 185 -5.26 -12.12 -2.83
CA GLU A 185 -6.40 -11.57 -2.10
C GLU A 185 -5.90 -10.73 -0.91
N ALA A 186 -5.71 -9.44 -1.13
CA ALA A 186 -5.52 -8.52 -0.01
C ALA A 186 -6.90 -8.03 0.45
N PRO A 187 -7.42 -8.49 1.59
CA PRO A 187 -8.75 -8.15 2.06
C PRO A 187 -8.76 -6.73 2.65
N ILE A 188 -8.80 -5.74 1.78
CA ILE A 188 -9.25 -4.40 2.15
C ILE A 188 -10.65 -4.27 1.55
N SER A 189 -11.60 -4.12 2.38
CA SER A 189 -12.98 -3.88 1.96
C SER A 189 -13.33 -2.42 2.16
#